data_7c6ebc5ebbaf0b303cee3285defd1449
#
_entry.id   7c6ebc5ebbaf0b303cee3285defd1449
#
_cell.length_a   1.000
_cell.length_b   1.000
_cell.length_c   1.000
_cell.angle_alpha   90.00
_cell.angle_beta   90.00
_cell.angle_gamma   90.00
#
_symmetry.space_group_name_H-M   'P 1'
#
loop_
_entity.id
_entity.type
_entity.pdbx_description
1 polymer ?
#
loop_
_entity_poly.entity_id
_entity_poly.type
_entity_poly.pdbx_seq_one_letter_code
_entity_poly.pdbx_strand_id
1 'polypeptide(L)'
;MTLLNAPDYDDRRETRKRSLLIGAAAIVGLLILLTLGGFIAGHGWLFSNLPAEHKVSSFFSALEAKDYDKAFAIYTNDPDWKQHPERHKDYPIDRFTVDWTTESPVKAPIVSHKIDISKTDGSGTFGTGIIVAARVNGDKKLFMWYQRSDGTLTEPAPHELSGY
;
A
#
# COMPACT_ATOMS: atom_id res chain seq x y z
N MET A 1 -22.22 -61.98 5.84
CA MET A 1 -21.29 -60.87 6.13
C MET A 1 -21.93 -60.01 7.21
N THR A 2 -21.46 -60.10 8.41
CA THR A 2 -22.04 -59.46 9.59
C THR A 2 -21.51 -58.04 9.72
N LEU A 3 -22.43 -57.07 9.82
CA LEU A 3 -22.20 -55.63 10.02
C LEU A 3 -21.52 -55.30 11.39
N LEU A 4 -21.08 -56.31 12.12
CA LEU A 4 -20.53 -56.23 13.47
C LEU A 4 -19.08 -55.70 13.56
N ASN A 5 -18.40 -55.45 12.43
CA ASN A 5 -17.03 -54.93 12.39
C ASN A 5 -16.94 -53.54 11.77
N ALA A 6 -18.03 -52.73 11.84
CA ALA A 6 -17.90 -51.31 11.48
C ALA A 6 -17.03 -50.61 12.54
N PRO A 7 -16.02 -49.84 12.14
CA PRO A 7 -15.21 -49.05 13.10
C PRO A 7 -16.12 -48.09 13.86
N ASP A 8 -15.88 -47.97 15.18
CA ASP A 8 -16.64 -47.01 16.01
C ASP A 8 -16.55 -45.62 15.41
N TYR A 9 -17.71 -44.97 15.30
CA TYR A 9 -17.80 -43.61 14.78
C TYR A 9 -17.18 -42.62 15.79
N ASP A 10 -16.11 -41.91 15.37
CA ASP A 10 -15.38 -40.94 16.20
C ASP A 10 -16.04 -39.56 16.09
N ASP A 11 -17.07 -39.33 16.88
CA ASP A 11 -17.81 -38.07 16.98
C ASP A 11 -16.91 -36.85 17.24
N ARG A 12 -15.83 -37.02 18.01
CA ARG A 12 -14.91 -35.94 18.36
C ARG A 12 -14.09 -35.48 17.16
N ARG A 13 -13.66 -36.43 16.34
CA ARG A 13 -12.88 -36.17 15.14
C ARG A 13 -13.75 -35.47 14.07
N GLU A 14 -14.98 -35.88 13.94
CA GLU A 14 -15.93 -35.30 12.99
C GLU A 14 -16.34 -33.88 13.40
N THR A 15 -16.67 -33.67 14.66
CA THR A 15 -16.98 -32.34 15.22
C THR A 15 -15.79 -31.36 15.06
N ARG A 16 -14.58 -31.84 15.31
CA ARG A 16 -13.38 -31.03 15.13
C ARG A 16 -13.13 -30.62 13.66
N LYS A 17 -13.32 -31.58 12.73
CA LYS A 17 -13.23 -31.30 11.29
C LYS A 17 -14.28 -30.28 10.86
N ARG A 18 -15.52 -30.46 11.30
CA ARG A 18 -16.63 -29.56 10.98
C ARG A 18 -16.37 -28.14 11.54
N SER A 19 -15.90 -28.03 12.77
CA SER A 19 -15.55 -26.74 13.37
C SER A 19 -14.41 -26.04 12.62
N LEU A 20 -13.39 -26.80 12.19
CA LEU A 20 -12.30 -26.26 11.37
C LEU A 20 -12.80 -25.76 10.01
N LEU A 21 -13.68 -26.50 9.34
CA LEU A 21 -14.26 -26.09 8.06
C LEU A 21 -15.13 -24.84 8.20
N ILE A 22 -15.95 -24.76 9.26
CA ILE A 22 -16.76 -23.58 9.54
C ILE A 22 -15.86 -22.37 9.84
N GLY A 23 -14.82 -22.55 10.65
CA GLY A 23 -13.84 -21.51 10.93
C GLY A 23 -13.13 -21.01 9.68
N ALA A 24 -12.67 -21.94 8.82
CA ALA A 24 -12.04 -21.58 7.55
C ALA A 24 -13.00 -20.83 6.62
N ALA A 25 -14.26 -21.30 6.50
CA ALA A 25 -15.28 -20.62 5.69
C ALA A 25 -15.60 -19.21 6.22
N ALA A 26 -15.64 -19.02 7.53
CA ALA A 26 -15.86 -17.71 8.15
C ALA A 26 -14.70 -16.74 7.86
N ILE A 27 -13.46 -17.22 7.93
CA ILE A 27 -12.27 -16.41 7.59
C ILE A 27 -12.31 -16.00 6.11
N VAL A 28 -12.58 -16.95 5.19
CA VAL A 28 -12.69 -16.63 3.76
C VAL A 28 -13.80 -15.63 3.50
N GLY A 29 -14.97 -15.81 4.11
CA GLY A 29 -16.08 -14.86 4.01
C GLY A 29 -15.71 -13.46 4.49
N LEU A 30 -14.99 -13.35 5.61
CA LEU A 30 -14.50 -12.08 6.13
C LEU A 30 -13.51 -11.41 5.16
N LEU A 31 -12.57 -12.15 4.60
CA LEU A 31 -11.60 -11.62 3.62
C LEU A 31 -12.30 -11.11 2.36
N ILE A 32 -13.32 -11.81 1.87
CA ILE A 32 -14.13 -11.35 0.73
C ILE A 32 -14.85 -10.04 1.06
N LEU A 33 -15.48 -9.94 2.23
CA LEU A 33 -16.18 -8.73 2.66
C LEU A 33 -15.23 -7.54 2.82
N LEU A 34 -14.04 -7.75 3.40
CA LEU A 34 -13.01 -6.71 3.53
C LEU A 34 -12.51 -6.24 2.17
N THR A 35 -12.30 -7.16 1.23
CA THR A 35 -11.87 -6.82 -0.13
C THR A 35 -12.93 -6.00 -0.87
N LEU A 36 -14.19 -6.45 -0.82
CA LEU A 36 -15.31 -5.70 -1.42
C LEU A 36 -15.48 -4.33 -0.77
N GLY A 37 -15.37 -4.24 0.55
CA GLY A 37 -15.40 -2.98 1.29
C GLY A 37 -14.27 -2.04 0.86
N GLY A 38 -13.06 -2.56 0.66
CA GLY A 38 -11.92 -1.79 0.13
C GLY A 38 -12.20 -1.18 -1.24
N PHE A 39 -12.78 -1.97 -2.17
CA PHE A 39 -13.16 -1.46 -3.49
C PHE A 39 -14.22 -0.37 -3.42
N ILE A 40 -15.26 -0.55 -2.62
CA ILE A 40 -16.34 0.43 -2.45
C ILE A 40 -15.80 1.73 -1.83
N ALA A 41 -14.85 1.63 -0.89
CA ALA A 41 -14.22 2.77 -0.25
C ALA A 41 -13.14 3.45 -1.12
N GLY A 42 -12.82 2.93 -2.31
CA GLY A 42 -11.82 3.50 -3.21
C GLY A 42 -10.38 3.08 -2.93
N HIS A 43 -10.17 2.08 -2.06
CA HIS A 43 -8.83 1.56 -1.72
C HIS A 43 -8.40 0.34 -2.53
N GLY A 44 -9.15 -0.03 -3.58
CA GLY A 44 -8.82 -1.12 -4.51
C GLY A 44 -8.60 -2.48 -3.83
N TRP A 45 -7.65 -3.25 -4.34
CA TRP A 45 -7.31 -4.55 -3.77
C TRP A 45 -6.58 -4.43 -2.44
N LEU A 46 -7.19 -4.93 -1.37
CA LEU A 46 -6.65 -4.88 0.00
C LEU A 46 -5.18 -5.30 0.09
N PHE A 47 -4.81 -6.41 -0.54
CA PHE A 47 -3.45 -6.98 -0.46
C PHE A 47 -2.40 -6.24 -1.29
N SER A 48 -2.79 -5.52 -2.33
CA SER A 48 -1.86 -4.78 -3.20
C SER A 48 -1.81 -3.29 -2.89
N ASN A 49 -2.96 -2.68 -2.64
CA ASN A 49 -3.06 -1.23 -2.49
C ASN A 49 -2.75 -0.78 -1.08
N LEU A 50 -3.17 -1.56 -0.07
CA LEU A 50 -2.90 -1.20 1.33
C LEU A 50 -1.40 -1.05 1.67
N PRO A 51 -0.49 -1.94 1.20
CA PRO A 51 0.96 -1.71 1.38
C PRO A 51 1.46 -0.42 0.71
N ALA A 52 0.95 -0.08 -0.48
CA ALA A 52 1.30 1.16 -1.17
C ALA A 52 0.81 2.40 -0.41
N GLU A 53 -0.45 2.38 0.04
CA GLU A 53 -1.02 3.43 0.88
C GLU A 53 -0.23 3.63 2.18
N HIS A 54 0.12 2.51 2.85
CA HIS A 54 0.91 2.56 4.07
C HIS A 54 2.30 3.18 3.82
N LYS A 55 2.94 2.82 2.71
CA LYS A 55 4.24 3.38 2.33
C LYS A 55 4.15 4.88 2.06
N VAL A 56 3.15 5.31 1.28
CA VAL A 56 2.90 6.74 1.00
C VAL A 56 2.57 7.49 2.29
N SER A 57 1.76 6.92 3.17
CA SER A 57 1.46 7.52 4.47
C SER A 57 2.72 7.65 5.34
N SER A 58 3.57 6.63 5.36
CA SER A 58 4.85 6.67 6.10
C SER A 58 5.80 7.72 5.54
N PHE A 59 5.81 7.90 4.22
CA PHE A 59 6.57 8.95 3.54
C PHE A 59 6.12 10.35 3.97
N PHE A 60 4.82 10.63 3.89
CA PHE A 60 4.29 11.92 4.34
C PHE A 60 4.50 12.16 5.83
N SER A 61 4.35 11.12 6.67
CA SER A 61 4.66 11.23 8.10
C SER A 61 6.11 11.62 8.38
N ALA A 62 7.06 11.12 7.57
CA ALA A 62 8.47 11.51 7.69
C ALA A 62 8.67 12.98 7.27
N LEU A 63 8.00 13.45 6.22
CA LEU A 63 8.03 14.87 5.80
C LEU A 63 7.43 15.80 6.87
N GLU A 64 6.31 15.42 7.48
CA GLU A 64 5.68 16.14 8.59
C GLU A 64 6.61 16.28 9.80
N ALA A 65 7.34 15.19 10.10
CA ALA A 65 8.35 15.19 11.15
C ALA A 65 9.64 15.92 10.75
N LYS A 66 9.76 16.39 9.51
CA LYS A 66 10.98 16.98 8.91
C LYS A 66 12.18 16.02 8.93
N ASP A 67 11.91 14.73 8.96
CA ASP A 67 12.91 13.66 8.87
C ASP A 67 13.16 13.33 7.39
N TYR A 68 13.90 14.20 6.72
CA TYR A 68 14.17 14.09 5.29
C TYR A 68 15.03 12.86 4.95
N ASP A 69 15.90 12.44 5.86
CA ASP A 69 16.69 11.21 5.70
C ASP A 69 15.78 9.99 5.59
N LYS A 70 14.82 9.88 6.50
CA LYS A 70 13.83 8.81 6.51
C LYS A 70 12.86 8.93 5.33
N ALA A 71 12.41 10.13 5.00
CA ALA A 71 11.55 10.35 3.83
C ALA A 71 12.24 9.90 2.54
N PHE A 72 13.51 10.25 2.37
CA PHE A 72 14.32 9.84 1.22
C PHE A 72 14.50 8.32 1.14
N ALA A 73 14.81 7.67 2.26
CA ALA A 73 14.92 6.22 2.36
C ALA A 73 13.62 5.51 1.94
N ILE A 74 12.47 6.04 2.34
CA ILE A 74 11.16 5.51 1.96
C ILE A 74 10.87 5.76 0.47
N TYR A 75 11.17 6.96 -0.02
CA TYR A 75 10.95 7.39 -1.39
C TYR A 75 11.73 6.53 -2.39
N THR A 76 13.02 6.33 -2.12
CA THR A 76 13.93 5.55 -2.95
C THR A 76 13.87 4.04 -2.69
N ASN A 77 13.13 3.62 -1.67
CA ASN A 77 13.12 2.25 -1.16
C ASN A 77 14.51 1.71 -0.81
N ASP A 78 15.38 2.57 -0.31
CA ASP A 78 16.73 2.22 0.11
C ASP A 78 16.98 2.71 1.56
N PRO A 79 16.76 1.85 2.57
CA PRO A 79 16.97 2.24 3.98
C PRO A 79 18.43 2.58 4.28
N ASP A 80 19.36 2.02 3.53
CA ASP A 80 20.80 2.20 3.68
C ASP A 80 21.40 3.15 2.62
N TRP A 81 20.60 4.04 2.06
CA TRP A 81 20.96 4.92 0.95
C TRP A 81 22.29 5.67 1.14
N LYS A 82 22.66 5.97 2.39
CA LYS A 82 23.96 6.60 2.72
C LYS A 82 25.17 5.73 2.34
N GLN A 83 24.96 4.40 2.26
CA GLN A 83 25.97 3.44 1.85
C GLN A 83 25.99 3.22 0.31
N HIS A 84 24.98 3.75 -0.39
CA HIS A 84 24.81 3.58 -1.84
C HIS A 84 24.76 4.92 -2.60
N PRO A 85 25.71 5.86 -2.39
CA PRO A 85 25.64 7.21 -2.98
C PRO A 85 25.56 7.17 -4.51
N GLU A 86 26.19 6.19 -5.14
CA GLU A 86 26.17 6.04 -6.60
C GLU A 86 24.80 5.75 -7.20
N ARG A 87 23.89 5.15 -6.41
CA ARG A 87 22.52 4.88 -6.87
C ARG A 87 21.67 6.14 -6.92
N HIS A 88 22.05 7.15 -6.16
CA HIS A 88 21.26 8.37 -5.94
C HIS A 88 21.94 9.63 -6.53
N LYS A 89 22.99 9.45 -7.34
CA LYS A 89 23.72 10.60 -7.94
C LYS A 89 22.86 11.49 -8.83
N ASP A 90 21.87 10.90 -9.52
CA ASP A 90 20.98 11.62 -10.42
C ASP A 90 19.84 12.34 -9.67
N TYR A 91 19.53 11.89 -8.45
CA TYR A 91 18.54 12.50 -7.55
C TYR A 91 19.02 12.42 -6.10
N PRO A 92 19.98 13.26 -5.70
CA PRO A 92 20.56 13.23 -4.36
C PRO A 92 19.62 13.82 -3.30
N ILE A 93 19.91 13.51 -2.02
CA ILE A 93 19.12 13.96 -0.87
C ILE A 93 18.94 15.49 -0.82
N ASP A 94 19.94 16.25 -1.23
CA ASP A 94 19.87 17.72 -1.23
C ASP A 94 18.80 18.21 -2.21
N ARG A 95 18.74 17.62 -3.42
CA ARG A 95 17.70 17.91 -4.41
C ARG A 95 16.33 17.49 -3.90
N PHE A 96 16.20 16.27 -3.38
CA PHE A 96 14.99 15.79 -2.76
C PHE A 96 14.48 16.73 -1.67
N THR A 97 15.37 17.20 -0.81
CA THR A 97 14.99 18.11 0.28
C THR A 97 14.44 19.44 -0.25
N VAL A 98 15.05 20.00 -1.30
CA VAL A 98 14.54 21.22 -1.96
C VAL A 98 13.17 20.98 -2.57
N ASP A 99 12.99 19.87 -3.30
CA ASP A 99 11.74 19.51 -3.98
C ASP A 99 10.58 19.30 -2.99
N TRP A 100 10.87 18.83 -1.77
CA TRP A 100 9.83 18.58 -0.76
C TRP A 100 9.73 19.66 0.31
N THR A 101 10.50 20.74 0.20
CA THR A 101 10.43 21.91 1.09
C THR A 101 10.14 23.19 0.31
N THR A 102 11.16 23.77 -0.28
CA THR A 102 11.10 25.08 -0.95
C THR A 102 10.33 25.02 -2.26
N GLU A 103 10.52 23.96 -3.04
CA GLU A 103 9.85 23.72 -4.32
C GLU A 103 8.69 22.72 -4.20
N SER A 104 8.19 22.48 -2.98
CA SER A 104 7.13 21.53 -2.71
C SER A 104 5.96 21.68 -3.70
N PRO A 105 5.40 20.56 -4.22
CA PRO A 105 4.26 20.58 -5.14
C PRO A 105 3.05 21.36 -4.61
N VAL A 106 2.93 21.45 -3.29
CA VAL A 106 1.87 22.25 -2.63
C VAL A 106 2.30 23.66 -2.26
N LYS A 107 3.54 24.07 -2.64
CA LYS A 107 4.12 25.40 -2.35
C LYS A 107 4.15 25.71 -0.85
N ALA A 108 4.29 24.72 -0.01
CA ALA A 108 4.39 24.82 1.44
C ALA A 108 4.97 23.51 2.00
N PRO A 109 5.62 23.52 3.17
CA PRO A 109 5.98 22.30 3.88
C PRO A 109 4.74 21.45 4.16
N ILE A 110 4.88 20.13 4.10
CA ILE A 110 3.82 19.20 4.44
C ILE A 110 3.76 19.06 5.96
N VAL A 111 2.61 19.37 6.54
CA VAL A 111 2.38 19.36 7.99
C VAL A 111 1.23 18.45 8.42
N SER A 112 0.46 17.94 7.45
CA SER A 112 -0.58 16.95 7.68
C SER A 112 -0.90 16.21 6.39
N HIS A 113 -1.31 14.94 6.50
CA HIS A 113 -1.80 14.18 5.36
C HIS A 113 -2.95 13.25 5.75
N LYS A 114 -3.69 12.85 4.74
CA LYS A 114 -4.70 11.81 4.80
C LYS A 114 -4.73 11.09 3.47
N ILE A 115 -4.61 9.78 3.49
CA ILE A 115 -4.83 8.97 2.28
C ILE A 115 -6.31 9.03 1.91
N ASP A 116 -6.59 9.29 0.67
CA ASP A 116 -7.94 9.47 0.15
C ASP A 116 -8.40 8.21 -0.59
N ILE A 117 -7.70 7.85 -1.65
CA ILE A 117 -7.98 6.67 -2.47
C ILE A 117 -6.69 6.11 -3.06
N SER A 118 -6.75 4.86 -3.49
CA SER A 118 -5.69 4.27 -4.29
C SER A 118 -6.25 3.48 -5.48
N LYS A 119 -5.55 3.51 -6.59
CA LYS A 119 -5.96 2.83 -7.82
C LYS A 119 -4.76 2.23 -8.52
N THR A 120 -4.91 0.99 -8.99
CA THR A 120 -3.94 0.40 -9.90
C THR A 120 -3.92 1.20 -11.19
N ASP A 121 -2.75 1.41 -11.80
CA ASP A 121 -2.64 2.06 -13.10
C ASP A 121 -3.55 1.33 -14.12
N GLY A 122 -4.06 2.03 -15.10
CA GLY A 122 -5.03 1.49 -16.05
C GLY A 122 -4.51 0.39 -16.99
N SER A 123 -3.26 -0.09 -16.82
CA SER A 123 -2.58 -1.04 -17.72
C SER A 123 -2.97 -2.52 -17.49
N GLY A 124 -4.08 -2.78 -16.79
CA GLY A 124 -4.65 -4.11 -16.56
C GLY A 124 -4.60 -4.57 -15.10
N THR A 125 -5.04 -5.81 -14.89
CA THR A 125 -5.20 -6.40 -13.53
C THR A 125 -3.89 -6.42 -12.73
N PHE A 126 -2.76 -6.31 -13.40
CA PHE A 126 -1.41 -6.38 -12.84
C PHE A 126 -0.58 -5.16 -13.22
N GLY A 127 -1.18 -3.98 -13.27
CA GLY A 127 -0.47 -2.73 -13.58
C GLY A 127 0.88 -2.59 -12.89
N THR A 128 1.79 -1.86 -13.50
CA THR A 128 3.18 -1.70 -13.04
C THR A 128 3.29 -0.90 -11.75
N GLY A 129 2.24 -0.17 -11.40
CA GLY A 129 2.21 0.67 -10.20
C GLY A 129 0.83 0.87 -9.61
N ILE A 130 0.80 1.62 -8.53
CA ILE A 130 -0.40 2.03 -7.82
C ILE A 130 -0.33 3.54 -7.61
N ILE A 131 -1.34 4.24 -8.08
CA ILE A 131 -1.51 5.67 -7.79
C ILE A 131 -2.23 5.79 -6.46
N VAL A 132 -1.62 6.51 -5.54
CA VAL A 132 -2.19 6.84 -4.23
C VAL A 132 -2.45 8.33 -4.19
N ALA A 133 -3.70 8.71 -4.02
CA ALA A 133 -4.10 10.08 -3.80
C ALA A 133 -4.11 10.38 -2.29
N ALA A 134 -3.45 11.46 -1.91
CA ALA A 134 -3.45 11.96 -0.54
C ALA A 134 -3.91 13.42 -0.51
N ARG A 135 -4.62 13.79 0.54
CA ARG A 135 -4.85 15.19 0.89
C ARG A 135 -3.78 15.63 1.85
N VAL A 136 -3.11 16.72 1.54
CA VAL A 136 -2.06 17.28 2.38
C VAL A 136 -2.43 18.72 2.76
N ASN A 137 -2.04 19.14 3.95
CA ASN A 137 -2.30 20.49 4.46
C ASN A 137 -3.77 20.93 4.28
N GLY A 138 -4.70 20.04 4.65
CA GLY A 138 -6.13 20.22 4.47
C GLY A 138 -6.64 19.61 3.16
N ASP A 139 -6.88 20.41 2.12
CA ASP A 139 -7.60 19.97 0.91
C ASP A 139 -6.72 19.87 -0.35
N LYS A 140 -5.41 20.12 -0.25
CA LYS A 140 -4.53 20.01 -1.42
C LYS A 140 -4.28 18.55 -1.77
N LYS A 141 -4.66 18.13 -2.96
CA LYS A 141 -4.43 16.77 -3.44
C LYS A 141 -3.02 16.62 -3.98
N LEU A 142 -2.34 15.58 -3.55
CA LEU A 142 -1.12 15.05 -4.13
C LEU A 142 -1.34 13.62 -4.57
N PHE A 143 -0.70 13.26 -5.67
CA PHE A 143 -0.72 11.92 -6.20
C PHE A 143 0.70 11.37 -6.15
N MET A 144 0.84 10.16 -5.60
CA MET A 144 2.10 9.44 -5.54
C MET A 144 1.97 8.15 -6.34
N TRP A 145 2.98 7.87 -7.15
CA TRP A 145 3.12 6.59 -7.81
C TRP A 145 3.96 5.66 -6.96
N TYR A 146 3.43 4.50 -6.66
CA TYR A 146 4.15 3.39 -6.04
C TYR A 146 4.53 2.38 -7.12
N GLN A 147 5.81 2.26 -7.41
CA GLN A 147 6.34 1.28 -8.37
C GLN A 147 6.37 -0.11 -7.74
N ARG A 148 5.66 -1.06 -8.35
CA ARG A 148 5.55 -2.43 -7.79
C ARG A 148 6.82 -3.24 -7.91
N SER A 149 7.64 -2.99 -8.93
CA SER A 149 8.84 -3.77 -9.21
C SER A 149 9.94 -3.61 -8.18
N ASP A 150 10.10 -2.41 -7.64
CA ASP A 150 11.19 -2.04 -6.74
C ASP A 150 10.73 -1.32 -5.47
N GLY A 151 9.45 -1.00 -5.39
CA GLY A 151 8.87 -0.33 -4.24
C GLY A 151 9.21 1.16 -4.11
N THR A 152 9.77 1.80 -5.13
CA THR A 152 10.06 3.22 -5.11
C THR A 152 8.78 4.06 -5.19
N LEU A 153 8.86 5.31 -4.72
CA LEU A 153 7.82 6.31 -4.89
C LEU A 153 8.28 7.35 -5.91
N THR A 154 7.37 7.82 -6.74
CA THR A 154 7.60 8.91 -7.68
C THR A 154 6.32 9.74 -7.83
N GLU A 155 6.40 10.86 -8.54
CA GLU A 155 5.21 11.53 -9.04
C GLU A 155 4.67 10.75 -10.25
N PRO A 156 3.34 10.54 -10.34
CA PRO A 156 2.77 9.87 -11.51
C PRO A 156 2.85 10.75 -12.75
N ALA A 157 3.07 10.13 -13.90
CA ALA A 157 3.04 10.86 -15.16
C ALA A 157 1.62 11.39 -15.46
N PRO A 158 1.47 12.54 -16.15
CA PRO A 158 0.16 13.18 -16.37
C PRO A 158 -0.89 12.27 -17.02
N HIS A 159 -0.50 11.36 -17.90
CA HIS A 159 -1.41 10.41 -18.54
C HIS A 159 -1.97 9.34 -17.59
N GLU A 160 -1.27 9.07 -16.50
CA GLU A 160 -1.69 8.10 -15.48
C GLU A 160 -2.78 8.68 -14.57
N LEU A 161 -2.91 10.01 -14.55
CA LEU A 161 -3.94 10.71 -13.79
C LEU A 161 -5.26 10.85 -14.55
N SER A 162 -5.31 10.42 -15.82
CA SER A 162 -6.54 10.47 -16.62
C SER A 162 -7.56 9.48 -16.07
N GLY A 163 -8.50 9.96 -15.27
CA GLY A 163 -9.55 9.14 -14.64
C GLY A 163 -9.66 9.29 -13.12
N TYR A 164 -8.99 10.31 -12.57
CA TYR A 164 -9.16 10.77 -11.18
C TYR A 164 -9.95 12.06 -11.06
#